data_a9e48e04f5ad2bcb1c68f6be4ca178c9
#
_entry.id   a9e48e04f5ad2bcb1c68f6be4ca178c9
#
_cell.length_a   1.000
_cell.length_b   1.000
_cell.length_c   1.000
_cell.angle_alpha   90.00
_cell.angle_beta   90.00
_cell.angle_gamma   90.00
#
_symmetry.space_group_name_H-M   'P 1'
#
loop_
_entity.id
_entity.type
_entity.pdbx_description
1 polymer ?
#
loop_
_entity_poly.entity_id
_entity_poly.type
_entity_poly.pdbx_seq_one_letter_code
_entity_poly.pdbx_strand_id
1 'polypeptide(L)'
;MFDDQDPWNNNNKEDHKSKEYKSSNDINKIIFRFNNMFSSFLKNKKSTQLSNHGKAQFIIVLLVVVLLYMGSGFYIVEPEEEAVQLLFGKYHNTVGPGLRYYLPSPIGHVIKLKVKTVNREEIGSRFYSDSTSDHGEGVMLTGDENIVSINFDVHWRINDAYNYLFKVRDNQVGDTVKNAAESAMREVIGKSSISFAIEGKGRAVISQETKMLLQNILDQYNMGVEVLSIQLKKVDPPEKVINSFRDVQSARADKEKLINEAYAYRNQVLPRAKGEAIKIKLDAEAYESEVVNAAEGNTKRFTSLYKEYVNQPDAVRNRLYLETMEEILSKNDKVVVSDDLKGMLSYFPLADPRNSR
;
A
#
# COMPACT_ATOMS: atom_id res chain seq x y z
N MET A 1 -32.04 59.19 22.41
CA MET A 1 -32.30 59.47 21.00
C MET A 1 -31.18 58.87 20.18
N PHE A 2 -31.18 57.53 20.03
CA PHE A 2 -30.51 56.76 18.99
C PHE A 2 -31.22 55.42 18.87
N ASP A 3 -31.72 55.17 17.66
CA ASP A 3 -32.53 54.03 17.27
C ASP A 3 -31.70 52.74 17.26
N ASP A 4 -32.21 51.73 17.98
CA ASP A 4 -31.81 50.33 17.86
C ASP A 4 -32.51 49.72 16.64
N GLN A 5 -31.80 49.51 15.55
CA GLN A 5 -32.22 48.69 14.43
C GLN A 5 -31.46 47.38 14.44
N ASP A 6 -32.17 46.36 14.91
CA ASP A 6 -31.75 44.97 14.88
C ASP A 6 -31.85 44.42 13.44
N PRO A 7 -30.75 43.93 12.82
CA PRO A 7 -30.74 43.49 11.42
C PRO A 7 -31.24 42.07 11.15
N TRP A 8 -31.79 41.36 12.12
CA TRP A 8 -32.11 39.94 12.00
C TRP A 8 -33.60 39.57 12.02
N ASN A 9 -34.51 40.48 11.89
CA ASN A 9 -35.96 40.19 11.82
C ASN A 9 -36.45 40.31 10.38
N ASN A 10 -36.16 39.32 9.54
CA ASN A 10 -36.78 39.18 8.22
C ASN A 10 -37.70 37.96 8.22
N ASN A 11 -38.95 38.16 8.66
CA ASN A 11 -40.06 37.25 8.50
C ASN A 11 -40.51 37.22 7.03
N ASN A 12 -39.81 36.47 6.18
CA ASN A 12 -40.36 36.07 4.90
C ASN A 12 -41.05 34.71 5.08
N LYS A 13 -42.37 34.76 5.15
CA LYS A 13 -43.24 33.62 4.91
C LYS A 13 -43.09 33.21 3.45
N GLU A 14 -42.21 32.26 3.15
CA GLU A 14 -42.25 31.52 1.90
C GLU A 14 -43.19 30.32 2.09
N ASP A 15 -44.27 30.34 1.34
CA ASP A 15 -45.20 29.22 1.17
C ASP A 15 -44.47 27.99 0.62
N HIS A 16 -44.04 27.11 1.49
CA HIS A 16 -43.67 25.75 1.12
C HIS A 16 -44.95 24.99 0.75
N LYS A 17 -45.28 25.00 -0.52
CA LYS A 17 -46.15 24.00 -1.13
C LYS A 17 -45.47 22.63 -0.94
N SER A 18 -45.88 21.95 0.11
CA SER A 18 -45.62 20.51 0.29
C SER A 18 -46.20 19.78 -0.93
N LYS A 19 -45.29 19.16 -1.71
CA LYS A 19 -45.70 18.16 -2.68
C LYS A 19 -46.29 16.97 -1.92
N GLU A 20 -47.61 16.96 -1.81
CA GLU A 20 -48.37 15.79 -1.39
C GLU A 20 -47.99 14.61 -2.31
N TYR A 21 -47.43 13.60 -1.73
CA TYR A 21 -47.25 12.27 -2.32
C TYR A 21 -48.65 11.70 -2.57
N LYS A 22 -49.11 11.77 -3.80
CA LYS A 22 -50.36 11.23 -4.31
C LYS A 22 -50.24 9.71 -4.49
N SER A 23 -50.03 8.94 -3.41
CA SER A 23 -49.93 7.49 -3.46
C SER A 23 -50.85 6.73 -2.52
N SER A 24 -51.65 7.39 -1.66
CA SER A 24 -52.51 6.64 -0.74
C SER A 24 -53.98 6.51 -1.19
N ASN A 25 -54.40 7.32 -2.19
CA ASN A 25 -55.82 7.31 -2.59
C ASN A 25 -56.24 6.19 -3.50
N ASP A 26 -55.28 5.59 -4.23
CA ASP A 26 -55.62 4.47 -5.12
C ASP A 26 -55.80 3.14 -4.39
N ILE A 27 -55.02 2.96 -3.33
CA ILE A 27 -55.18 1.76 -2.47
C ILE A 27 -56.49 1.81 -1.71
N ASN A 28 -56.90 2.98 -1.19
CA ASN A 28 -58.18 3.11 -0.54
C ASN A 28 -59.39 3.00 -1.52
N LYS A 29 -59.24 3.41 -2.78
CA LYS A 29 -60.25 3.16 -3.80
C LYS A 29 -60.37 1.68 -4.17
N ILE A 30 -59.27 0.98 -4.19
CA ILE A 30 -59.25 -0.47 -4.44
C ILE A 30 -59.90 -1.21 -3.26
N ILE A 31 -59.50 -0.86 -2.04
CA ILE A 31 -60.08 -1.42 -0.81
C ILE A 31 -61.59 -1.07 -0.72
N PHE A 32 -62.01 0.16 -1.06
CA PHE A 32 -63.42 0.53 -1.05
C PHE A 32 -64.24 -0.16 -2.14
N ARG A 33 -63.68 -0.39 -3.33
CA ARG A 33 -64.31 -1.20 -4.41
C ARG A 33 -64.41 -2.65 -3.99
N PHE A 34 -63.37 -3.19 -3.37
CA PHE A 34 -63.37 -4.59 -2.85
C PHE A 34 -64.39 -4.75 -1.72
N ASN A 35 -64.44 -3.79 -0.79
CA ASN A 35 -65.40 -3.78 0.33
C ASN A 35 -66.86 -3.65 -0.16
N ASN A 36 -67.11 -2.80 -1.17
CA ASN A 36 -68.43 -2.68 -1.78
C ASN A 36 -68.84 -3.91 -2.61
N MET A 37 -67.87 -4.51 -3.29
CA MET A 37 -68.10 -5.76 -4.03
C MET A 37 -68.35 -6.91 -3.06
N PHE A 38 -67.62 -6.97 -1.95
CA PHE A 38 -67.79 -7.93 -0.86
C PHE A 38 -69.06 -7.73 -0.06
N SER A 39 -69.44 -6.46 0.23
CA SER A 39 -70.69 -6.13 0.93
C SER A 39 -71.95 -6.38 0.02
N SER A 40 -71.83 -6.22 -1.29
CA SER A 40 -72.91 -6.57 -2.25
C SER A 40 -73.12 -8.11 -2.29
N PHE A 41 -72.05 -8.85 -2.12
CA PHE A 41 -72.07 -10.31 -2.06
C PHE A 41 -72.66 -10.84 -0.75
N LEU A 42 -72.41 -10.16 0.38
CA LEU A 42 -72.96 -10.49 1.69
C LEU A 42 -74.42 -10.03 1.89
N LYS A 43 -74.86 -8.94 1.20
CA LYS A 43 -76.19 -8.33 1.40
C LYS A 43 -77.31 -9.06 0.68
N ASN A 44 -77.03 -10.06 -0.19
CA ASN A 44 -78.03 -10.82 -0.90
C ASN A 44 -78.50 -12.07 -0.09
N LYS A 45 -78.66 -11.92 1.22
CA LYS A 45 -79.26 -12.95 2.08
C LYS A 45 -80.68 -12.56 2.42
N LYS A 46 -81.62 -12.63 1.43
CA LYS A 46 -83.02 -12.87 1.74
C LYS A 46 -83.17 -14.36 2.02
N SER A 47 -83.68 -14.58 3.24
CA SER A 47 -84.07 -15.86 3.78
C SER A 47 -84.77 -16.76 2.80
N THR A 48 -84.13 -17.91 2.44
CA THR A 48 -84.83 -19.13 2.05
C THR A 48 -83.88 -20.33 2.21
N GLN A 49 -84.35 -21.30 2.99
CA GLN A 49 -83.97 -22.71 3.11
C GLN A 49 -82.52 -23.11 2.74
N LEU A 50 -81.86 -23.77 3.66
CA LEU A 50 -80.55 -24.43 3.49
C LEU A 50 -80.57 -25.41 2.27
N SER A 51 -80.41 -24.84 1.12
CA SER A 51 -80.14 -25.62 -0.12
C SER A 51 -78.63 -25.83 -0.18
N ASN A 52 -78.19 -26.98 -0.69
CA ASN A 52 -76.79 -27.36 -0.91
C ASN A 52 -75.93 -26.35 -1.70
N HIS A 53 -76.59 -25.37 -2.32
CA HIS A 53 -75.93 -24.28 -3.10
C HIS A 53 -75.19 -23.26 -2.23
N GLY A 54 -75.65 -23.00 -0.97
CA GLY A 54 -74.95 -22.08 -0.06
C GLY A 54 -73.61 -22.63 0.44
N LYS A 55 -73.54 -23.95 0.61
CA LYS A 55 -72.29 -24.64 0.97
C LYS A 55 -71.27 -24.60 -0.21
N ALA A 56 -71.77 -24.78 -1.42
CA ALA A 56 -70.93 -24.72 -2.64
C ALA A 56 -70.33 -23.30 -2.86
N GLN A 57 -71.11 -22.24 -2.65
CA GLN A 57 -70.66 -20.87 -2.74
C GLN A 57 -69.62 -20.51 -1.69
N PHE A 58 -69.81 -20.98 -0.44
CA PHE A 58 -68.81 -20.79 0.65
C PHE A 58 -67.51 -21.50 0.37
N ILE A 59 -67.59 -22.72 -0.18
CA ILE A 59 -66.42 -23.51 -0.59
C ILE A 59 -65.67 -22.82 -1.75
N ILE A 60 -66.37 -22.23 -2.72
CA ILE A 60 -65.75 -21.50 -3.82
C ILE A 60 -65.04 -20.25 -3.29
N VAL A 61 -65.67 -19.47 -2.43
CA VAL A 61 -65.00 -18.29 -1.81
C VAL A 61 -63.77 -18.68 -1.00
N LEU A 62 -63.88 -19.76 -0.19
CA LEU A 62 -62.77 -20.31 0.58
C LEU A 62 -61.62 -20.73 -0.38
N LEU A 63 -61.92 -21.40 -1.46
CA LEU A 63 -60.95 -21.86 -2.45
C LEU A 63 -60.26 -20.70 -3.14
N VAL A 64 -60.99 -19.63 -3.48
CA VAL A 64 -60.39 -18.39 -4.04
C VAL A 64 -59.48 -17.71 -3.05
N VAL A 65 -59.86 -17.63 -1.76
CA VAL A 65 -59.00 -17.05 -0.71
C VAL A 65 -57.74 -17.90 -0.52
N VAL A 66 -57.84 -19.20 -0.52
CA VAL A 66 -56.65 -20.10 -0.44
C VAL A 66 -55.78 -19.96 -1.67
N LEU A 67 -56.35 -19.82 -2.86
CA LEU A 67 -55.59 -19.65 -4.09
C LEU A 67 -54.88 -18.29 -4.11
N LEU A 68 -55.52 -17.22 -3.68
CA LEU A 68 -54.88 -15.91 -3.52
C LEU A 68 -53.78 -15.93 -2.43
N TYR A 69 -54.02 -16.62 -1.34
CA TYR A 69 -53.01 -16.82 -0.29
C TYR A 69 -51.80 -17.59 -0.82
N MET A 70 -52.00 -18.68 -1.56
CA MET A 70 -50.89 -19.40 -2.18
C MET A 70 -50.17 -18.55 -3.23
N GLY A 71 -50.90 -17.74 -4.01
CA GLY A 71 -50.31 -16.82 -4.98
C GLY A 71 -49.42 -15.72 -4.35
N SER A 72 -49.58 -15.42 -3.06
CA SER A 72 -48.73 -14.45 -2.33
C SER A 72 -47.35 -14.98 -2.00
N GLY A 73 -47.03 -16.24 -2.28
CA GLY A 73 -45.75 -16.88 -1.95
C GLY A 73 -44.59 -16.58 -2.91
N PHE A 74 -44.80 -15.78 -3.97
CA PHE A 74 -43.74 -15.42 -4.90
C PHE A 74 -42.86 -14.33 -4.31
N TYR A 75 -41.54 -14.52 -4.39
CA TYR A 75 -40.55 -13.54 -3.99
C TYR A 75 -39.34 -13.57 -4.93
N ILE A 76 -38.63 -12.43 -5.01
CA ILE A 76 -37.44 -12.27 -5.82
C ILE A 76 -36.24 -12.18 -4.88
N VAL A 77 -35.18 -12.94 -5.19
CA VAL A 77 -33.88 -12.90 -4.54
C VAL A 77 -32.90 -12.18 -5.48
N GLU A 78 -32.29 -11.14 -5.00
CA GLU A 78 -31.31 -10.35 -5.75
C GLU A 78 -30.03 -11.16 -6.06
N PRO A 79 -29.23 -10.79 -7.09
CA PRO A 79 -28.00 -11.51 -7.45
C PRO A 79 -26.94 -11.57 -6.34
N GLU A 80 -27.00 -10.64 -5.38
CA GLU A 80 -26.08 -10.56 -4.25
C GLU A 80 -26.62 -11.23 -2.99
N GLU A 81 -27.88 -11.72 -3.02
CA GLU A 81 -28.57 -12.29 -1.87
C GLU A 81 -28.71 -13.82 -2.00
N GLU A 82 -28.77 -14.45 -0.85
CA GLU A 82 -29.30 -15.81 -0.69
C GLU A 82 -30.51 -15.78 0.24
N ALA A 83 -31.48 -16.59 -0.05
CA ALA A 83 -32.69 -16.68 0.74
C ALA A 83 -32.71 -18.00 1.53
N VAL A 84 -32.77 -17.88 2.85
CA VAL A 84 -32.94 -19.02 3.76
C VAL A 84 -34.43 -19.22 4.01
N GLN A 85 -34.95 -20.39 3.61
CA GLN A 85 -36.34 -20.77 3.75
C GLN A 85 -36.54 -21.52 5.08
N LEU A 86 -37.50 -21.07 5.88
CA LEU A 86 -37.89 -21.69 7.13
C LEU A 86 -39.32 -22.22 7.01
N LEU A 87 -39.53 -23.44 7.46
CA LEU A 87 -40.86 -24.07 7.58
C LEU A 87 -41.20 -24.23 9.06
N PHE A 88 -42.22 -23.53 9.56
CA PHE A 88 -42.59 -23.49 10.97
C PHE A 88 -41.40 -23.14 11.87
N GLY A 89 -40.53 -22.24 11.43
CA GLY A 89 -39.34 -21.82 12.18
C GLY A 89 -38.13 -22.75 12.12
N LYS A 90 -38.24 -23.90 11.41
CA LYS A 90 -37.13 -24.82 11.19
C LYS A 90 -36.53 -24.56 9.81
N TYR A 91 -35.20 -24.64 9.69
CA TYR A 91 -34.50 -24.57 8.44
C TYR A 91 -34.98 -25.66 7.48
N HIS A 92 -35.29 -25.28 6.25
CA HIS A 92 -35.67 -26.16 5.19
C HIS A 92 -34.67 -26.23 4.06
N ASN A 93 -34.34 -25.06 3.48
CA ASN A 93 -33.39 -24.99 2.35
C ASN A 93 -32.84 -23.58 2.18
N THR A 94 -31.66 -23.46 1.53
CA THR A 94 -31.09 -22.18 1.08
C THR A 94 -31.19 -22.12 -0.45
N VAL A 95 -31.72 -21.03 -0.99
CA VAL A 95 -31.94 -20.85 -2.42
C VAL A 95 -31.17 -19.58 -2.91
N GLY A 96 -30.57 -19.76 -4.08
CA GLY A 96 -29.84 -18.67 -4.75
C GLY A 96 -30.78 -17.70 -5.49
N PRO A 97 -30.17 -16.72 -6.20
CA PRO A 97 -30.85 -15.64 -6.90
C PRO A 97 -31.93 -16.09 -7.87
N GLY A 98 -32.91 -15.22 -8.08
CA GLY A 98 -33.98 -15.38 -9.05
C GLY A 98 -35.39 -15.31 -8.48
N LEU A 99 -36.39 -15.53 -9.32
CA LEU A 99 -37.78 -15.65 -8.92
C LEU A 99 -38.00 -17.02 -8.26
N ARG A 100 -38.46 -17.00 -7.01
CA ARG A 100 -38.70 -18.20 -6.22
C ARG A 100 -40.11 -18.19 -5.65
N TYR A 101 -40.63 -19.38 -5.40
CA TYR A 101 -41.90 -19.58 -4.73
C TYR A 101 -41.71 -20.33 -3.42
N TYR A 102 -42.33 -19.83 -2.36
CA TYR A 102 -42.37 -20.49 -1.07
C TYR A 102 -43.70 -20.25 -0.38
N LEU A 103 -44.02 -21.05 0.63
CA LEU A 103 -45.28 -20.90 1.35
C LEU A 103 -45.30 -19.54 2.08
N PRO A 104 -46.42 -18.80 1.98
CA PRO A 104 -46.53 -17.51 2.66
C PRO A 104 -46.62 -17.66 4.17
N SER A 105 -46.24 -16.56 4.89
CA SER A 105 -46.40 -16.47 6.36
C SER A 105 -47.87 -16.73 6.74
N PRO A 106 -48.16 -17.51 7.85
CA PRO A 106 -47.25 -17.92 8.93
C PRO A 106 -46.58 -19.29 8.76
N ILE A 107 -46.89 -20.05 7.70
CA ILE A 107 -46.39 -21.41 7.53
C ILE A 107 -44.91 -21.39 7.13
N GLY A 108 -44.54 -20.56 6.16
CA GLY A 108 -43.20 -20.36 5.69
C GLY A 108 -42.69 -18.96 6.02
N HIS A 109 -41.40 -18.86 6.30
CA HIS A 109 -40.70 -17.57 6.48
C HIS A 109 -39.44 -17.60 5.63
N VAL A 110 -39.13 -16.48 4.97
CA VAL A 110 -37.95 -16.34 4.12
C VAL A 110 -37.11 -15.19 4.62
N ILE A 111 -35.86 -15.49 4.96
CA ILE A 111 -34.87 -14.49 5.38
C ILE A 111 -33.87 -14.32 4.25
N LYS A 112 -33.74 -13.11 3.75
CA LYS A 112 -32.78 -12.76 2.70
C LYS A 112 -31.52 -12.21 3.34
N LEU A 113 -30.35 -12.74 2.96
CA LEU A 113 -29.04 -12.33 3.45
C LEU A 113 -28.16 -11.93 2.28
N LYS A 114 -27.48 -10.81 2.38
CA LYS A 114 -26.52 -10.32 1.40
C LYS A 114 -25.19 -11.06 1.55
N VAL A 115 -25.02 -12.12 0.80
CA VAL A 115 -23.86 -13.03 0.92
C VAL A 115 -22.65 -12.51 0.15
N LYS A 116 -22.87 -11.88 -1.01
CA LYS A 116 -21.77 -11.38 -1.84
C LYS A 116 -21.28 -9.99 -1.45
N THR A 117 -22.02 -9.29 -0.62
CA THR A 117 -21.63 -7.96 -0.14
C THR A 117 -20.43 -8.07 0.80
N VAL A 118 -19.42 -7.25 0.58
CA VAL A 118 -18.27 -7.14 1.47
C VAL A 118 -18.62 -6.22 2.64
N ASN A 119 -18.65 -6.78 3.82
CA ASN A 119 -18.80 -6.03 5.06
C ASN A 119 -17.43 -5.55 5.53
N ARG A 120 -17.41 -4.38 6.14
CA ARG A 120 -16.21 -3.76 6.71
C ARG A 120 -16.46 -3.44 8.17
N GLU A 121 -15.59 -3.98 9.03
CA GLU A 121 -15.57 -3.65 10.46
C GLU A 121 -14.28 -2.89 10.77
N GLU A 122 -14.43 -1.73 11.38
CA GLU A 122 -13.32 -0.90 11.83
C GLU A 122 -13.08 -1.08 13.32
N ILE A 123 -11.85 -1.46 13.69
CA ILE A 123 -11.43 -1.72 15.06
C ILE A 123 -10.39 -0.69 15.48
N GLY A 124 -10.54 -0.11 16.66
CA GLY A 124 -9.61 0.88 17.22
C GLY A 124 -9.92 2.33 16.85
N SER A 125 -10.98 2.62 16.07
CA SER A 125 -11.31 3.99 15.63
C SER A 125 -11.84 4.88 16.77
N ARG A 126 -12.48 4.31 17.78
CA ARG A 126 -13.09 5.04 18.88
C ARG A 126 -12.09 5.72 19.81
N PHE A 127 -10.83 5.30 19.77
CA PHE A 127 -9.77 5.94 20.56
C PHE A 127 -9.54 7.43 20.22
N TYR A 128 -9.93 7.85 19.00
CA TYR A 128 -9.78 9.23 18.54
C TYR A 128 -11.05 10.08 18.68
N SER A 129 -12.21 9.47 18.92
CA SER A 129 -13.49 10.17 18.84
C SER A 129 -14.08 10.58 20.18
N ASP A 130 -13.71 9.93 21.29
CA ASP A 130 -14.33 10.24 22.59
C ASP A 130 -13.32 10.04 23.73
N SER A 131 -12.96 11.16 24.36
CA SER A 131 -12.02 11.22 25.50
C SER A 131 -12.60 10.65 26.80
N THR A 132 -13.83 10.12 26.78
CA THR A 132 -14.54 9.61 27.97
C THR A 132 -14.76 8.10 27.99
N SER A 133 -14.54 7.39 26.89
CA SER A 133 -14.65 5.92 26.89
C SER A 133 -13.30 5.29 27.29
N ASP A 134 -13.18 4.94 28.54
CA ASP A 134 -12.04 4.29 29.21
C ASP A 134 -11.79 2.83 28.74
N HIS A 135 -12.37 2.43 27.63
CA HIS A 135 -12.21 1.09 27.06
C HIS A 135 -11.33 1.17 25.83
N GLY A 136 -10.05 0.90 26.01
CA GLY A 136 -9.00 0.93 25.01
C GLY A 136 -9.18 -0.06 23.85
N GLU A 137 -10.26 0.10 23.04
CA GLU A 137 -10.36 -0.62 21.78
C GLU A 137 -9.11 -0.36 20.95
N GLY A 138 -8.44 -1.44 20.50
CA GLY A 138 -7.23 -1.31 19.69
C GLY A 138 -5.93 -1.06 20.46
N VAL A 139 -5.97 -0.93 21.79
CA VAL A 139 -4.75 -0.89 22.60
C VAL A 139 -4.27 -2.31 22.90
N MET A 140 -3.03 -2.59 22.53
CA MET A 140 -2.44 -3.93 22.61
C MET A 140 -1.01 -3.87 23.15
N LEU A 141 -0.56 -4.96 23.75
CA LEU A 141 0.81 -5.13 24.22
C LEU A 141 1.59 -5.94 23.20
N THR A 142 2.76 -5.45 22.80
CA THR A 142 3.70 -6.15 21.93
C THR A 142 4.55 -7.15 22.69
N GLY A 143 5.21 -8.09 21.99
CA GLY A 143 6.09 -9.10 22.58
C GLY A 143 7.34 -8.53 23.27
N ASP A 144 7.70 -7.28 22.97
CA ASP A 144 8.77 -6.51 23.63
C ASP A 144 8.24 -5.56 24.72
N GLU A 145 7.05 -5.87 25.29
CA GLU A 145 6.44 -5.19 26.43
C GLU A 145 6.07 -3.71 26.19
N ASN A 146 5.94 -3.31 24.94
CA ASN A 146 5.49 -1.97 24.59
C ASN A 146 3.98 -1.93 24.36
N ILE A 147 3.34 -0.84 24.76
CA ILE A 147 1.93 -0.59 24.48
C ILE A 147 1.81 0.11 23.11
N VAL A 148 0.94 -0.42 22.25
CA VAL A 148 0.63 0.15 20.93
C VAL A 148 -0.86 0.33 20.77
N SER A 149 -1.24 1.40 20.07
CA SER A 149 -2.61 1.64 19.60
C SER A 149 -2.68 1.29 18.12
N ILE A 150 -3.54 0.33 17.79
CA ILE A 150 -3.67 -0.19 16.43
C ILE A 150 -5.08 0.07 15.93
N ASN A 151 -5.15 0.70 14.76
CA ASN A 151 -6.39 0.88 14.01
C ASN A 151 -6.31 0.03 12.73
N PHE A 152 -7.29 -0.85 12.55
CA PHE A 152 -7.33 -1.74 11.39
C PHE A 152 -8.76 -2.03 10.95
N ASP A 153 -8.91 -2.35 9.67
CA ASP A 153 -10.16 -2.76 9.05
C ASP A 153 -10.13 -4.25 8.73
N VAL A 154 -11.24 -4.90 8.97
CA VAL A 154 -11.50 -6.27 8.56
C VAL A 154 -12.55 -6.26 7.46
N HIS A 155 -12.20 -6.80 6.30
CA HIS A 155 -13.12 -7.01 5.20
C HIS A 155 -13.51 -8.48 5.17
N TRP A 156 -14.80 -8.73 5.28
CA TRP A 156 -15.35 -10.07 5.36
C TRP A 156 -16.66 -10.18 4.59
N ARG A 157 -17.03 -11.39 4.24
CA ARG A 157 -18.32 -11.69 3.63
C ARG A 157 -18.94 -12.95 4.23
N ILE A 158 -20.23 -13.11 4.06
CA ILE A 158 -20.93 -14.33 4.42
C ILE A 158 -20.67 -15.36 3.32
N ASN A 159 -20.16 -16.53 3.68
CA ASN A 159 -19.95 -17.66 2.75
C ASN A 159 -21.06 -18.70 2.85
N ASP A 160 -21.63 -18.87 4.04
CA ASP A 160 -22.73 -19.81 4.29
C ASP A 160 -23.84 -19.12 5.11
N ALA A 161 -24.94 -18.82 4.44
CA ALA A 161 -26.09 -18.13 5.04
C ALA A 161 -26.75 -18.92 6.18
N TYR A 162 -26.74 -20.25 6.12
CA TYR A 162 -27.30 -21.09 7.19
C TYR A 162 -26.48 -21.00 8.47
N ASN A 163 -25.17 -21.22 8.37
CA ASN A 163 -24.30 -21.18 9.54
C ASN A 163 -24.29 -19.80 10.18
N TYR A 164 -24.24 -18.76 9.36
CA TYR A 164 -24.27 -17.37 9.85
C TYR A 164 -25.57 -17.06 10.62
N LEU A 165 -26.73 -17.49 10.12
CA LEU A 165 -28.02 -17.17 10.72
C LEU A 165 -28.31 -17.97 11.99
N PHE A 166 -27.92 -19.25 12.06
CA PHE A 166 -28.35 -20.15 13.14
C PHE A 166 -27.30 -20.44 14.19
N LYS A 167 -26.02 -20.26 13.89
CA LYS A 167 -24.94 -20.50 14.85
C LYS A 167 -24.41 -19.23 15.48
N VAL A 168 -24.56 -18.09 14.82
CA VAL A 168 -24.16 -16.80 15.34
C VAL A 168 -25.34 -16.09 15.97
N ARG A 169 -25.18 -15.64 17.22
CA ARG A 169 -26.17 -14.82 17.94
C ARG A 169 -25.66 -13.41 18.09
N ASP A 170 -25.42 -12.73 16.97
CA ASP A 170 -25.03 -11.34 16.99
C ASP A 170 -26.22 -10.42 17.23
N ASN A 171 -26.10 -9.52 18.20
CA ASN A 171 -27.07 -8.45 18.39
C ASN A 171 -26.96 -7.42 17.27
N GLN A 172 -25.74 -7.19 16.78
CA GLN A 172 -25.43 -6.38 15.63
C GLN A 172 -24.61 -7.22 14.64
N VAL A 173 -24.82 -6.97 13.36
CA VAL A 173 -24.08 -7.66 12.29
C VAL A 173 -22.58 -7.37 12.43
N GLY A 174 -21.79 -8.43 12.64
CA GLY A 174 -20.35 -8.31 12.71
C GLY A 174 -19.73 -8.22 14.10
N ASP A 175 -20.52 -8.12 15.19
CA ASP A 175 -19.97 -8.01 16.55
C ASP A 175 -19.03 -9.17 16.90
N THR A 176 -19.41 -10.40 16.56
CA THR A 176 -18.56 -11.58 16.81
C THR A 176 -17.29 -11.54 15.96
N VAL A 177 -17.39 -11.12 14.69
CA VAL A 177 -16.21 -10.97 13.80
C VAL A 177 -15.27 -9.91 14.36
N LYS A 178 -15.79 -8.78 14.83
CA LYS A 178 -15.02 -7.70 15.44
C LYS A 178 -14.24 -8.20 16.67
N ASN A 179 -14.92 -8.85 17.60
CA ASN A 179 -14.30 -9.35 18.84
C ASN A 179 -13.25 -10.45 18.56
N ALA A 180 -13.54 -11.34 17.62
CA ALA A 180 -12.59 -12.36 17.17
C ALA A 180 -11.37 -11.75 16.49
N ALA A 181 -11.57 -10.72 15.65
CA ALA A 181 -10.51 -10.03 14.97
C ALA A 181 -9.60 -9.26 15.94
N GLU A 182 -10.17 -8.61 16.95
CA GLU A 182 -9.40 -7.96 18.01
C GLU A 182 -8.56 -8.98 18.79
N SER A 183 -9.13 -10.13 19.11
CA SER A 183 -8.43 -11.20 19.82
C SER A 183 -7.30 -11.81 18.99
N ALA A 184 -7.55 -12.07 17.71
CA ALA A 184 -6.55 -12.56 16.77
C ALA A 184 -5.40 -11.56 16.57
N MET A 185 -5.71 -10.27 16.40
CA MET A 185 -4.71 -9.22 16.27
C MET A 185 -3.86 -9.11 17.53
N ARG A 186 -4.49 -9.15 18.71
CA ARG A 186 -3.80 -9.11 20.01
C ARG A 186 -2.82 -10.27 20.17
N GLU A 187 -3.18 -11.46 19.73
CA GLU A 187 -2.28 -12.63 19.77
C GLU A 187 -1.07 -12.45 18.83
N VAL A 188 -1.28 -11.99 17.60
CA VAL A 188 -0.20 -11.80 16.62
C VAL A 188 0.74 -10.67 17.06
N ILE A 189 0.19 -9.55 17.53
CA ILE A 189 0.98 -8.41 18.03
C ILE A 189 1.76 -8.79 19.29
N GLY A 190 1.18 -9.59 20.18
CA GLY A 190 1.86 -10.10 21.38
C GLY A 190 3.08 -10.98 21.09
N LYS A 191 3.21 -11.49 19.87
CA LYS A 191 4.39 -12.23 19.38
C LYS A 191 5.38 -11.35 18.62
N SER A 192 5.02 -10.11 18.28
CA SER A 192 5.80 -9.20 17.44
C SER A 192 6.42 -8.08 18.25
N SER A 193 7.56 -7.53 17.78
CA SER A 193 8.13 -6.31 18.37
C SER A 193 7.45 -5.05 17.81
N ILE A 194 7.50 -3.96 18.57
CA ILE A 194 6.94 -2.66 18.14
C ILE A 194 7.59 -2.16 16.85
N SER A 195 8.91 -2.32 16.70
CA SER A 195 9.63 -1.91 15.49
C SER A 195 9.13 -2.66 14.26
N PHE A 196 8.91 -3.98 14.38
CA PHE A 196 8.37 -4.79 13.30
C PHE A 196 6.93 -4.40 12.94
N ALA A 197 6.09 -4.09 13.93
CA ALA A 197 4.71 -3.68 13.71
C ALA A 197 4.58 -2.31 13.01
N ILE A 198 5.54 -1.40 13.22
CA ILE A 198 5.57 -0.08 12.60
C ILE A 198 6.11 -0.14 11.17
N GLU A 199 7.04 -1.03 10.88
CA GLU A 199 7.64 -1.19 9.55
C GLU A 199 6.65 -1.72 8.52
N GLY A 200 6.71 -1.19 7.28
CA GLY A 200 5.78 -1.56 6.21
C GLY A 200 5.80 -3.05 5.86
N LYS A 201 6.96 -3.72 5.91
CA LYS A 201 7.09 -5.17 5.69
C LYS A 201 6.46 -5.97 6.83
N GLY A 202 6.66 -5.56 8.07
CA GLY A 202 6.08 -6.19 9.24
C GLY A 202 4.55 -6.10 9.24
N ARG A 203 3.98 -4.97 8.85
CA ARG A 203 2.52 -4.78 8.72
C ARG A 203 1.87 -5.80 7.78
N ALA A 204 2.50 -6.09 6.64
CA ALA A 204 1.99 -7.06 5.68
C ALA A 204 1.96 -8.48 6.26
N VAL A 205 3.02 -8.87 6.98
CA VAL A 205 3.11 -10.18 7.66
C VAL A 205 2.06 -10.29 8.76
N ILE A 206 1.96 -9.27 9.63
CA ILE A 206 0.96 -9.20 10.72
C ILE A 206 -0.46 -9.30 10.16
N SER A 207 -0.78 -8.56 9.08
CA SER A 207 -2.09 -8.62 8.44
C SER A 207 -2.41 -10.04 7.94
N GLN A 208 -1.44 -10.71 7.34
CA GLN A 208 -1.62 -12.06 6.80
C GLN A 208 -1.76 -13.10 7.91
N GLU A 209 -0.93 -13.05 8.94
CA GLU A 209 -1.01 -13.95 10.09
C GLU A 209 -2.33 -13.77 10.85
N THR A 210 -2.73 -12.52 11.08
CA THR A 210 -4.01 -12.22 11.73
C THR A 210 -5.18 -12.71 10.89
N LYS A 211 -5.14 -12.57 9.56
CA LYS A 211 -6.17 -13.11 8.67
C LYS A 211 -6.29 -14.63 8.82
N MET A 212 -5.17 -15.35 8.79
CA MET A 212 -5.18 -16.81 8.94
C MET A 212 -5.72 -17.24 10.31
N LEU A 213 -5.27 -16.56 11.36
CA LEU A 213 -5.70 -16.88 12.71
C LEU A 213 -7.20 -16.57 12.90
N LEU A 214 -7.66 -15.41 12.44
CA LEU A 214 -9.07 -15.02 12.47
C LEU A 214 -9.95 -16.02 11.71
N GLN A 215 -9.55 -16.43 10.49
CA GLN A 215 -10.30 -17.42 9.73
C GLN A 215 -10.40 -18.74 10.48
N ASN A 216 -9.31 -19.21 11.07
CA ASN A 216 -9.32 -20.43 11.90
C ASN A 216 -10.27 -20.34 13.08
N ILE A 217 -10.30 -19.19 13.78
CA ILE A 217 -11.23 -18.96 14.89
C ILE A 217 -12.68 -19.01 14.40
N LEU A 218 -13.00 -18.30 13.31
CA LEU A 218 -14.35 -18.25 12.74
C LEU A 218 -14.80 -19.62 12.22
N ASP A 219 -13.87 -20.41 11.66
CA ASP A 219 -14.13 -21.77 11.19
C ASP A 219 -14.40 -22.74 12.35
N GLN A 220 -13.68 -22.61 13.48
CA GLN A 220 -13.95 -23.39 14.69
C GLN A 220 -15.36 -23.12 15.25
N TYR A 221 -15.82 -21.89 15.17
CA TYR A 221 -17.19 -21.52 15.55
C TYR A 221 -18.23 -21.89 14.49
N ASN A 222 -17.79 -22.34 13.31
CA ASN A 222 -18.65 -22.64 12.14
C ASN A 222 -19.56 -21.45 11.79
N MET A 223 -19.02 -20.24 11.79
CA MET A 223 -19.82 -19.04 11.55
C MET A 223 -20.26 -18.86 10.10
N GLY A 224 -19.67 -19.59 9.15
CA GLY A 224 -19.98 -19.43 7.73
C GLY A 224 -19.56 -18.06 7.15
N VAL A 225 -18.50 -17.49 7.69
CA VAL A 225 -17.92 -16.19 7.30
C VAL A 225 -16.54 -16.41 6.69
N GLU A 226 -16.24 -15.69 5.61
CA GLU A 226 -14.93 -15.67 4.95
C GLU A 226 -14.27 -14.32 5.14
N VAL A 227 -13.05 -14.31 5.66
CA VAL A 227 -12.23 -13.09 5.80
C VAL A 227 -11.47 -12.85 4.49
N LEU A 228 -11.76 -11.73 3.84
CA LEU A 228 -11.12 -11.36 2.57
C LEU A 228 -9.75 -10.73 2.80
N SER A 229 -9.69 -9.72 3.63
CA SER A 229 -8.44 -9.02 3.96
C SER A 229 -8.52 -8.30 5.28
N ILE A 230 -7.35 -8.11 5.90
CA ILE A 230 -7.16 -7.24 7.06
C ILE A 230 -6.21 -6.13 6.64
N GLN A 231 -6.57 -4.88 6.93
CA GLN A 231 -5.78 -3.71 6.56
C GLN A 231 -5.44 -2.90 7.80
N LEU A 232 -4.15 -2.87 8.15
CA LEU A 232 -3.67 -2.00 9.22
C LEU A 232 -3.59 -0.57 8.71
N LYS A 233 -4.35 0.34 9.33
CA LYS A 233 -4.35 1.77 9.02
C LYS A 233 -3.25 2.51 9.77
N LYS A 234 -3.26 2.37 11.08
CA LYS A 234 -2.38 3.12 11.96
C LYS A 234 -1.86 2.21 13.07
N VAL A 235 -0.57 2.29 13.34
CA VAL A 235 0.11 1.59 14.44
C VAL A 235 1.03 2.61 15.09
N ASP A 236 0.61 3.13 16.23
CA ASP A 236 1.33 4.17 16.95
C ASP A 236 1.47 3.80 18.44
N PRO A 237 2.52 4.26 19.09
CA PRO A 237 2.55 4.26 20.55
C PRO A 237 1.51 5.24 21.11
N PRO A 238 1.07 5.08 22.37
CA PRO A 238 0.14 6.00 23.03
C PRO A 238 0.64 7.45 22.98
N GLU A 239 -0.28 8.41 22.85
CA GLU A 239 0.05 9.84 22.69
C GLU A 239 0.99 10.37 23.79
N LYS A 240 0.86 9.87 25.02
CA LYS A 240 1.69 10.28 26.16
C LYS A 240 3.18 10.00 25.96
N VAL A 241 3.55 8.99 25.19
CA VAL A 241 4.95 8.54 24.98
C VAL A 241 5.46 8.72 23.55
N ILE A 242 4.64 9.25 22.65
CA ILE A 242 4.98 9.38 21.23
C ILE A 242 6.24 10.22 20.99
N ASN A 243 6.44 11.27 21.77
CA ASN A 243 7.62 12.13 21.64
C ASN A 243 8.90 11.41 22.07
N SER A 244 8.87 10.72 23.22
CA SER A 244 10.01 9.92 23.69
C SER A 244 10.35 8.77 22.72
N PHE A 245 9.31 8.15 22.11
CA PHE A 245 9.52 7.13 21.10
C PHE A 245 10.18 7.70 19.83
N ARG A 246 9.76 8.89 19.38
CA ARG A 246 10.37 9.58 18.24
C ARG A 246 11.84 9.93 18.51
N ASP A 247 12.17 10.36 19.72
CA ASP A 247 13.56 10.65 20.10
C ASP A 247 14.43 9.40 20.01
N VAL A 248 13.95 8.25 20.49
CA VAL A 248 14.65 6.97 20.37
C VAL A 248 14.83 6.56 18.89
N GLN A 249 13.81 6.74 18.05
CA GLN A 249 13.91 6.43 16.61
C GLN A 249 14.90 7.38 15.92
N SER A 250 14.90 8.67 16.26
CA SER A 250 15.87 9.63 15.74
C SER A 250 17.30 9.23 16.14
N ALA A 251 17.52 8.91 17.41
CA ALA A 251 18.84 8.48 17.89
C ALA A 251 19.32 7.17 17.20
N ARG A 252 18.40 6.23 16.92
CA ARG A 252 18.73 5.02 16.14
C ARG A 252 19.12 5.35 14.70
N ALA A 253 18.36 6.22 14.04
CA ALA A 253 18.68 6.68 12.69
C ALA A 253 20.02 7.44 12.64
N ASP A 254 20.31 8.29 13.60
CA ASP A 254 21.58 8.99 13.71
C ASP A 254 22.76 8.03 13.93
N LYS A 255 22.58 7.01 14.77
CA LYS A 255 23.57 5.94 14.94
C LYS A 255 23.84 5.19 13.63
N GLU A 256 22.81 4.79 12.89
CA GLU A 256 22.96 4.10 11.60
C GLU A 256 23.62 5.00 10.56
N LYS A 257 23.28 6.29 10.55
CA LYS A 257 23.91 7.29 9.68
C LYS A 257 25.41 7.38 9.96
N LEU A 258 25.81 7.53 11.24
CA LEU A 258 27.22 7.59 11.63
C LEU A 258 27.98 6.31 11.24
N ILE A 259 27.38 5.15 11.42
CA ILE A 259 27.97 3.86 11.00
C ILE A 259 28.16 3.84 9.48
N ASN A 260 27.15 4.23 8.72
CA ASN A 260 27.22 4.25 7.25
C ASN A 260 28.25 5.28 6.74
N GLU A 261 28.34 6.45 7.36
CA GLU A 261 29.38 7.45 7.06
C GLU A 261 30.79 6.90 7.35
N ALA A 262 30.98 6.21 8.48
CA ALA A 262 32.24 5.57 8.80
C ALA A 262 32.64 4.47 7.78
N TYR A 263 31.66 3.66 7.34
CA TYR A 263 31.91 2.67 6.28
C TYR A 263 32.22 3.34 4.94
N ALA A 264 31.51 4.40 4.56
CA ALA A 264 31.81 5.16 3.36
C ALA A 264 33.24 5.74 3.39
N TYR A 265 33.61 6.36 4.51
CA TYR A 265 34.97 6.87 4.71
C TYR A 265 36.02 5.78 4.60
N ARG A 266 35.85 4.66 5.28
CA ARG A 266 36.75 3.50 5.17
C ARG A 266 36.88 3.01 3.73
N ASN A 267 35.77 2.89 3.03
CA ASN A 267 35.74 2.40 1.64
C ASN A 267 36.33 3.41 0.64
N GLN A 268 36.43 4.68 1.00
CA GLN A 268 37.09 5.70 0.21
C GLN A 268 38.61 5.73 0.48
N VAL A 269 39.00 5.79 1.76
CA VAL A 269 40.41 5.99 2.14
C VAL A 269 41.28 4.76 1.89
N LEU A 270 40.79 3.59 2.25
CA LEU A 270 41.59 2.36 2.16
C LEU A 270 41.97 1.96 0.70
N PRO A 271 41.02 1.96 -0.25
CA PRO A 271 41.38 1.69 -1.65
C PRO A 271 42.26 2.77 -2.27
N ARG A 272 42.04 4.03 -1.91
CA ARG A 272 42.85 5.14 -2.38
C ARG A 272 44.30 5.00 -1.92
N ALA A 273 44.52 4.78 -0.62
CA ALA A 273 45.88 4.57 -0.07
C ALA A 273 46.57 3.34 -0.69
N LYS A 274 45.82 2.25 -0.90
CA LYS A 274 46.36 1.07 -1.62
C LYS A 274 46.71 1.39 -3.07
N GLY A 275 45.87 2.15 -3.77
CA GLY A 275 46.13 2.58 -5.13
C GLY A 275 47.37 3.47 -5.23
N GLU A 276 47.54 4.43 -4.31
CA GLU A 276 48.73 5.28 -4.24
C GLU A 276 50.00 4.47 -3.96
N ALA A 277 49.93 3.51 -3.01
CA ALA A 277 51.07 2.64 -2.72
C ALA A 277 51.46 1.78 -3.92
N ILE A 278 50.50 1.17 -4.62
CA ILE A 278 50.73 0.40 -5.84
C ILE A 278 51.30 1.29 -6.94
N LYS A 279 50.81 2.51 -7.10
CA LYS A 279 51.33 3.47 -8.07
C LYS A 279 52.80 3.77 -7.80
N ILE A 280 53.17 4.11 -6.57
CA ILE A 280 54.56 4.40 -6.18
C ILE A 280 55.46 3.19 -6.50
N LYS A 281 54.99 1.96 -6.20
CA LYS A 281 55.73 0.75 -6.50
C LYS A 281 55.95 0.57 -8.01
N LEU A 282 54.87 0.71 -8.80
CA LEU A 282 54.96 0.59 -10.26
C LEU A 282 55.82 1.68 -10.90
N ASP A 283 55.74 2.91 -10.39
CA ASP A 283 56.58 4.02 -10.87
C ASP A 283 58.09 3.72 -10.59
N ALA A 284 58.41 3.13 -9.41
CA ALA A 284 59.78 2.72 -9.10
C ALA A 284 60.26 1.56 -9.97
N GLU A 285 59.42 0.55 -10.20
CA GLU A 285 59.74 -0.58 -11.10
C GLU A 285 59.92 -0.11 -12.56
N ALA A 286 59.11 0.83 -13.01
CA ALA A 286 59.23 1.46 -14.33
C ALA A 286 60.54 2.24 -14.45
N TYR A 287 60.90 3.04 -13.44
CA TYR A 287 62.18 3.75 -13.39
C TYR A 287 63.40 2.81 -13.38
N GLU A 288 63.35 1.74 -12.61
CA GLU A 288 64.38 0.69 -12.63
C GLU A 288 64.54 0.14 -14.02
N SER A 289 63.44 -0.24 -14.67
CA SER A 289 63.48 -0.81 -16.03
C SER A 289 64.01 0.20 -17.05
N GLU A 290 63.63 1.46 -16.92
CA GLU A 290 64.11 2.56 -17.80
C GLU A 290 65.63 2.71 -17.67
N VAL A 291 66.14 2.84 -16.42
CA VAL A 291 67.59 3.01 -16.17
C VAL A 291 68.40 1.80 -16.65
N VAL A 292 67.95 0.55 -16.36
CA VAL A 292 68.63 -0.63 -16.79
C VAL A 292 68.64 -0.74 -18.34
N ASN A 293 67.49 -0.56 -18.96
CA ASN A 293 67.38 -0.62 -20.41
C ASN A 293 68.19 0.48 -21.11
N ALA A 294 68.25 1.70 -20.57
CA ALA A 294 69.07 2.81 -21.05
C ALA A 294 70.55 2.44 -20.93
N ALA A 295 71.00 1.91 -19.77
CA ALA A 295 72.36 1.49 -19.59
C ALA A 295 72.79 0.36 -20.51
N GLU A 296 71.93 -0.66 -20.69
CA GLU A 296 72.17 -1.74 -21.65
C GLU A 296 72.20 -1.24 -23.09
N GLY A 297 71.28 -0.37 -23.45
CA GLY A 297 71.23 0.27 -24.77
C GLY A 297 72.51 1.02 -25.08
N ASN A 298 72.96 1.86 -24.14
CA ASN A 298 74.23 2.60 -24.25
C ASN A 298 75.46 1.67 -24.38
N THR A 299 75.51 0.60 -23.58
CA THR A 299 76.54 -0.42 -23.64
C THR A 299 76.57 -1.15 -24.98
N LYS A 300 75.44 -1.56 -25.51
CA LYS A 300 75.31 -2.18 -26.83
C LYS A 300 75.73 -1.23 -27.95
N ARG A 301 75.27 0.01 -27.86
CA ARG A 301 75.68 1.08 -28.83
C ARG A 301 77.20 1.27 -28.79
N PHE A 302 77.76 1.44 -27.62
CA PHE A 302 79.23 1.59 -27.47
C PHE A 302 79.99 0.41 -28.05
N THR A 303 79.57 -0.79 -27.71
CA THR A 303 80.23 -2.01 -28.20
C THR A 303 80.15 -2.15 -29.72
N SER A 304 79.01 -1.77 -30.32
CA SER A 304 78.87 -1.75 -31.80
C SER A 304 79.78 -0.70 -32.45
N LEU A 305 79.78 0.52 -31.91
CA LEU A 305 80.66 1.59 -32.38
C LEU A 305 82.13 1.21 -32.19
N TYR A 306 82.52 0.59 -31.11
CA TYR A 306 83.88 0.13 -30.86
C TYR A 306 84.33 -0.89 -31.90
N LYS A 307 83.48 -1.84 -32.28
CA LYS A 307 83.79 -2.83 -33.32
C LYS A 307 84.00 -2.17 -34.67
N GLU A 308 83.16 -1.16 -35.01
CA GLU A 308 83.35 -0.40 -36.26
C GLU A 308 84.61 0.50 -36.25
N TYR A 309 84.91 1.10 -35.09
CA TYR A 309 86.12 1.89 -34.85
C TYR A 309 87.42 1.12 -35.07
N VAL A 310 87.49 -0.10 -34.56
CA VAL A 310 88.65 -0.96 -34.74
C VAL A 310 88.92 -1.23 -36.22
N ASN A 311 87.87 -1.33 -37.06
CA ASN A 311 88.01 -1.62 -38.48
C ASN A 311 88.35 -0.40 -39.30
N GLN A 312 87.70 0.81 -38.98
CA GLN A 312 87.88 2.06 -39.74
C GLN A 312 87.90 3.31 -38.83
N PRO A 313 89.03 3.60 -38.16
CA PRO A 313 89.04 4.61 -37.06
C PRO A 313 88.73 6.03 -37.54
N ASP A 314 89.24 6.41 -38.70
CA ASP A 314 89.09 7.81 -39.18
C ASP A 314 87.67 8.10 -39.67
N ALA A 315 87.00 7.18 -40.28
CA ALA A 315 85.61 7.33 -40.74
C ALA A 315 84.66 7.43 -39.55
N VAL A 316 84.84 6.59 -38.59
CA VAL A 316 84.00 6.59 -37.38
C VAL A 316 84.20 7.87 -36.52
N ARG A 317 85.45 8.35 -36.39
CA ARG A 317 85.73 9.60 -35.71
C ARG A 317 85.04 10.80 -36.34
N ASN A 318 85.14 10.93 -37.67
CA ASN A 318 84.46 12.01 -38.36
C ASN A 318 82.92 11.94 -38.23
N ARG A 319 82.35 10.74 -38.29
CA ARG A 319 80.93 10.51 -38.10
C ARG A 319 80.48 10.94 -36.73
N LEU A 320 81.17 10.49 -35.70
CA LEU A 320 80.85 10.83 -34.29
C LEU A 320 81.00 12.36 -34.04
N TYR A 321 82.03 12.99 -34.64
CA TYR A 321 82.18 14.45 -34.56
C TYR A 321 81.00 15.19 -35.20
N LEU A 322 80.56 14.77 -36.37
CA LEU A 322 79.41 15.39 -37.04
C LEU A 322 78.11 15.16 -36.26
N GLU A 323 77.87 13.96 -35.75
CA GLU A 323 76.69 13.59 -34.96
C GLU A 323 76.66 14.41 -33.65
N THR A 324 77.79 14.58 -32.97
CA THR A 324 77.87 15.40 -31.74
C THR A 324 77.64 16.86 -32.01
N MET A 325 78.22 17.38 -33.15
CA MET A 325 77.99 18.76 -33.61
C MET A 325 76.54 19.01 -33.99
N GLU A 326 75.86 18.04 -34.61
CA GLU A 326 74.44 18.13 -34.97
C GLU A 326 73.59 18.16 -33.67
N GLU A 327 73.87 17.33 -32.66
CA GLU A 327 73.21 17.33 -31.42
C GLU A 327 73.35 18.64 -30.65
N ILE A 328 74.61 19.18 -30.57
CA ILE A 328 74.87 20.46 -29.89
C ILE A 328 74.13 21.60 -30.65
N LEU A 329 74.24 21.59 -31.97
CA LEU A 329 73.62 22.60 -32.78
C LEU A 329 72.12 22.54 -32.81
N SER A 330 71.50 21.34 -32.65
CA SER A 330 70.06 21.19 -32.60
C SER A 330 69.45 21.73 -31.33
N LYS A 331 70.18 21.64 -30.17
CA LYS A 331 69.70 22.05 -28.87
C LYS A 331 69.91 23.53 -28.55
N ASN A 332 70.73 24.24 -29.36
CA ASN A 332 71.05 25.63 -29.13
C ASN A 332 70.41 26.52 -30.25
N ASP A 333 69.81 27.61 -29.82
CA ASP A 333 69.41 28.67 -30.81
C ASP A 333 70.59 29.24 -31.44
N LYS A 334 70.62 29.19 -32.81
CA LYS A 334 71.75 29.59 -33.62
C LYS A 334 71.32 30.61 -34.65
N VAL A 335 72.20 31.57 -34.82
CA VAL A 335 72.06 32.57 -35.86
C VAL A 335 73.21 32.37 -36.81
N VAL A 336 72.94 32.06 -38.09
CA VAL A 336 73.94 31.91 -39.12
C VAL A 336 74.09 33.29 -39.82
N VAL A 337 75.26 33.89 -39.69
CA VAL A 337 75.57 35.17 -40.35
C VAL A 337 76.31 34.87 -41.67
N SER A 338 75.76 35.34 -42.76
CA SER A 338 76.40 35.25 -44.11
C SER A 338 77.65 36.15 -44.19
N ASP A 339 78.69 35.66 -44.90
CA ASP A 339 79.95 36.39 -45.12
C ASP A 339 79.80 37.76 -45.84
N ASP A 340 78.67 38.03 -46.49
CA ASP A 340 78.37 39.31 -47.19
C ASP A 340 78.09 40.48 -46.25
N LEU A 341 78.04 40.25 -44.93
CA LEU A 341 77.80 41.29 -43.93
C LEU A 341 79.06 41.77 -43.20
N LYS A 342 80.21 41.67 -43.83
CA LYS A 342 81.50 42.24 -43.26
C LYS A 342 81.40 43.74 -43.23
N GLY A 343 81.00 44.34 -42.13
CA GLY A 343 81.01 45.81 -41.90
C GLY A 343 79.82 46.37 -41.10
N MET A 344 78.82 45.59 -40.75
CA MET A 344 77.74 46.01 -39.88
C MET A 344 77.86 45.37 -38.48
N LEU A 345 78.07 46.23 -37.47
CA LEU A 345 77.90 45.83 -36.07
C LEU A 345 76.39 45.53 -35.81
N SER A 346 76.01 44.29 -36.00
CA SER A 346 74.66 43.88 -35.70
C SER A 346 74.48 43.76 -34.18
N TYR A 347 73.78 44.71 -33.56
CA TYR A 347 73.28 44.62 -32.19
C TYR A 347 72.16 43.56 -32.19
N PHE A 348 72.45 42.36 -31.70
CA PHE A 348 71.49 41.32 -31.52
C PHE A 348 71.03 41.38 -30.08
N PRO A 349 69.77 41.74 -29.78
CA PRO A 349 69.25 41.71 -28.40
C PRO A 349 69.14 40.24 -28.02
N LEU A 350 70.03 39.76 -27.13
CA LEU A 350 69.86 38.54 -26.45
C LEU A 350 68.56 38.65 -25.59
N ALA A 351 67.53 37.92 -25.92
CA ALA A 351 66.29 37.92 -25.19
C ALA A 351 66.62 37.56 -23.73
N ASP A 352 66.23 38.42 -22.82
CA ASP A 352 66.38 38.18 -21.39
C ASP A 352 65.56 36.92 -21.01
N PRO A 353 66.20 35.85 -20.50
CA PRO A 353 65.50 34.60 -20.15
C PRO A 353 64.46 34.75 -19.02
N ARG A 354 64.29 35.98 -18.49
CA ARG A 354 63.32 36.25 -17.39
C ARG A 354 61.91 36.61 -17.86
N ASN A 355 61.61 36.62 -19.19
CA ASN A 355 60.31 37.09 -19.66
C ASN A 355 59.56 36.05 -20.51
N SER A 356 59.83 34.73 -20.34
CA SER A 356 58.95 33.67 -20.85
C SER A 356 58.15 33.07 -19.68
N ARG A 357 57.00 33.68 -19.41
CA ARG A 357 55.94 33.04 -18.66
C ARG A 357 54.94 32.43 -19.57
#